data_845b406d08f9d09d4681f3f4dd5b8fa5
#
_entry.id   845b406d08f9d09d4681f3f4dd5b8fa5
#
_cell.length_a   1.000
_cell.length_b   1.000
_cell.length_c   1.000
_cell.angle_alpha   90.00
_cell.angle_beta   90.00
_cell.angle_gamma   90.00
#
_symmetry.space_group_name_H-M   'P 1'
#
loop_
_entity.id
_entity.type
_entity.pdbx_description
1 polymer ?
#
loop_
_entity_poly.entity_id
_entity_poly.type
_entity_poly.pdbx_seq_one_letter_code
_entity_poly.pdbx_strand_id
1 'polypeptide(L)'
;MQGELNGLANNPEDYRRFYHNVDGKKIRHDKVHNLFGYNMTRAAGEAFDRIDPEKRFLMFSRSSYIGMHRYGGIWMGDNKSWWSHILLNLKMLPSLNMCGFLYTGADLGGFGADATRDLVLRHMALGVFTPLMRNHSAIGTREQECYQFENVEDFRNVVNTRYRLVPYLYSEYMKAALNDDMYFKPLGFVYPDDKMAIQVEDQLILGNEIMIAPVYEQNARGRYVYLPEEMRFVKFLTDGSIFEEILEKGVHYVEVALNEVPLFIRSGKCIPVAEAAECVKDIDTSKLTMLGYEGSSYTLYEDDGVHKEYDKAENYRKLEK
;
A
#
# COMPACT_ATOMS: atom_id res chain seq x y z
N MET A 1 -20.24 0.20 -4.12
CA MET A 1 -21.59 0.79 -4.11
C MET A 1 -21.80 1.95 -5.10
N GLN A 2 -20.81 2.77 -5.39
CA GLN A 2 -20.99 3.93 -6.29
C GLN A 2 -21.32 3.58 -7.75
N GLY A 3 -20.89 2.43 -8.25
CA GLY A 3 -21.23 1.97 -9.60
C GLY A 3 -22.45 1.09 -9.70
N GLU A 4 -22.95 0.63 -8.55
CA GLU A 4 -24.03 -0.35 -8.46
C GLU A 4 -25.36 0.25 -8.06
N LEU A 5 -25.38 1.55 -7.75
CA LEU A 5 -26.61 2.23 -7.36
C LEU A 5 -27.71 2.12 -8.38
N ASN A 6 -27.38 1.58 -9.53
CA ASN A 6 -28.38 1.39 -10.55
C ASN A 6 -27.98 0.24 -11.45
N GLY A 7 -28.68 -0.85 -11.35
CA GLY A 7 -28.70 -1.84 -12.43
C GLY A 7 -28.93 -1.22 -13.81
N LEU A 8 -29.46 0.00 -13.85
CA LEU A 8 -29.62 0.85 -15.01
C LEU A 8 -28.31 1.47 -15.51
N ALA A 9 -27.34 1.73 -14.63
CA ALA A 9 -26.08 2.40 -15.00
C ALA A 9 -25.10 1.51 -15.76
N ASN A 10 -25.34 0.21 -15.81
CA ASN A 10 -24.45 -0.76 -16.47
C ASN A 10 -24.89 -1.13 -17.90
N ASN A 11 -26.07 -0.65 -18.34
CA ASN A 11 -26.51 -0.84 -19.70
C ASN A 11 -26.17 0.39 -20.57
N PRO A 12 -25.32 0.27 -21.62
CA PRO A 12 -24.93 1.41 -22.46
C PRO A 12 -26.10 2.14 -23.13
N GLU A 13 -27.23 1.46 -23.38
CA GLU A 13 -28.41 2.11 -23.93
C GLU A 13 -29.10 3.02 -22.90
N ASP A 14 -29.09 2.66 -21.64
CA ASP A 14 -29.66 3.46 -20.58
C ASP A 14 -28.83 4.74 -20.35
N TYR A 15 -27.51 4.71 -20.56
CA TYR A 15 -26.65 5.90 -20.48
C TYR A 15 -27.13 7.03 -21.40
N ARG A 16 -27.80 6.72 -22.50
CA ARG A 16 -28.34 7.70 -23.44
C ARG A 16 -29.70 8.23 -23.02
N ARG A 17 -30.35 7.61 -22.06
CA ARG A 17 -31.69 8.00 -21.55
C ARG A 17 -31.60 8.87 -20.30
N PHE A 18 -30.50 8.84 -19.57
CA PHE A 18 -30.27 9.66 -18.38
C PHE A 18 -29.62 10.99 -18.72
N TYR A 19 -30.05 12.00 -18.03
CA TYR A 19 -29.48 13.34 -18.12
C TYR A 19 -29.17 13.87 -16.72
N HIS A 20 -28.07 14.57 -16.61
CA HIS A 20 -27.65 15.30 -15.42
C HIS A 20 -27.88 16.79 -15.65
N ASN A 21 -28.27 17.49 -14.58
CA ASN A 21 -28.27 18.94 -14.58
C ASN A 21 -26.92 19.43 -14.09
N VAL A 22 -26.14 20.05 -14.98
CA VAL A 22 -24.85 20.64 -14.67
C VAL A 22 -24.95 22.13 -14.98
N ASP A 23 -25.01 22.94 -13.92
CA ASP A 23 -25.14 24.40 -14.01
C ASP A 23 -26.31 24.84 -14.93
N GLY A 24 -27.47 24.21 -14.77
CA GLY A 24 -28.68 24.51 -15.55
C GLY A 24 -28.70 23.86 -16.93
N LYS A 25 -27.64 23.19 -17.36
CA LYS A 25 -27.58 22.50 -18.65
C LYS A 25 -27.87 21.01 -18.48
N LYS A 26 -28.69 20.45 -19.35
CA LYS A 26 -28.93 19.01 -19.44
C LYS A 26 -27.77 18.35 -20.20
N ILE A 27 -26.98 17.52 -19.51
CA ILE A 27 -25.90 16.73 -20.10
C ILE A 27 -26.28 15.26 -20.01
N ARG A 28 -26.19 14.55 -21.12
CA ARG A 28 -26.51 13.13 -21.18
C ARG A 28 -25.47 12.31 -20.41
N HIS A 29 -25.89 11.25 -19.70
CA HIS A 29 -25.05 10.46 -18.80
C HIS A 29 -23.82 9.84 -19.48
N ASP A 30 -23.94 9.37 -20.73
CA ASP A 30 -22.81 8.81 -21.48
C ASP A 30 -21.63 9.81 -21.69
N LYS A 31 -21.90 11.11 -21.55
CA LYS A 31 -20.86 12.16 -21.64
C LYS A 31 -20.15 12.42 -20.31
N VAL A 32 -20.74 12.03 -19.19
CA VAL A 32 -20.25 12.33 -17.84
C VAL A 32 -20.18 11.09 -16.95
N HIS A 33 -20.41 9.90 -17.50
CA HIS A 33 -20.46 8.63 -16.76
C HIS A 33 -19.24 8.45 -15.84
N ASN A 34 -18.04 8.63 -16.36
CA ASN A 34 -16.81 8.44 -15.59
C ASN A 34 -16.59 9.51 -14.49
N LEU A 35 -17.28 10.65 -14.59
CA LEU A 35 -17.24 11.71 -13.59
C LEU A 35 -18.26 11.51 -12.45
N PHE A 36 -19.17 10.54 -12.58
CA PHE A 36 -20.24 10.36 -11.59
C PHE A 36 -19.67 9.98 -10.22
N GLY A 37 -18.84 8.93 -10.14
CA GLY A 37 -18.17 8.52 -8.91
C GLY A 37 -17.22 9.59 -8.37
N TYR A 38 -16.50 10.29 -9.25
CA TYR A 38 -15.67 11.43 -8.88
C TYR A 38 -16.49 12.51 -8.16
N ASN A 39 -17.61 12.95 -8.73
CA ASN A 39 -18.44 14.01 -8.15
C ASN A 39 -19.11 13.58 -6.84
N MET A 40 -19.45 12.30 -6.68
CA MET A 40 -19.96 11.79 -5.40
C MET A 40 -18.89 11.88 -4.31
N THR A 41 -17.67 11.46 -4.59
CA THR A 41 -16.53 11.52 -3.64
C THR A 41 -16.15 12.96 -3.33
N ARG A 42 -16.13 13.82 -4.35
CA ARG A 42 -15.90 15.26 -4.18
C ARG A 42 -16.95 15.90 -3.26
N ALA A 43 -18.24 15.66 -3.50
CA ALA A 43 -19.31 16.21 -2.68
C ALA A 43 -19.20 15.77 -1.20
N ALA A 44 -18.81 14.53 -0.95
CA ALA A 44 -18.58 14.04 0.40
C ALA A 44 -17.35 14.72 1.04
N GLY A 45 -16.24 14.86 0.30
CA GLY A 45 -15.04 15.55 0.79
C GLY A 45 -15.29 17.02 1.13
N GLU A 46 -15.97 17.74 0.24
CA GLU A 46 -16.38 19.14 0.47
C GLU A 46 -17.34 19.26 1.67
N ALA A 47 -18.14 18.23 1.96
CA ALA A 47 -19.00 18.22 3.14
C ALA A 47 -18.21 18.03 4.43
N PHE A 48 -17.22 17.12 4.45
CA PHE A 48 -16.31 16.95 5.59
C PHE A 48 -15.53 18.24 5.88
N ASP A 49 -14.99 18.89 4.85
CA ASP A 49 -14.28 20.16 4.99
C ASP A 49 -15.15 21.29 5.58
N ARG A 50 -16.46 21.30 5.30
CA ARG A 50 -17.39 22.28 5.90
C ARG A 50 -17.75 21.96 7.35
N ILE A 51 -17.81 20.67 7.70
CA ILE A 51 -18.16 20.21 9.06
C ILE A 51 -17.02 20.47 10.02
N ASP A 52 -15.78 20.12 9.61
CA ASP A 52 -14.57 20.28 10.41
C ASP A 52 -13.38 20.63 9.50
N PRO A 53 -13.17 21.92 9.22
CA PRO A 53 -12.14 22.37 8.28
C PRO A 53 -10.71 22.09 8.73
N GLU A 54 -10.48 21.95 10.03
CA GLU A 54 -9.15 21.72 10.60
C GLU A 54 -8.75 20.25 10.62
N LYS A 55 -9.75 19.34 10.48
CA LYS A 55 -9.55 17.90 10.64
C LYS A 55 -9.40 17.20 9.30
N ARG A 56 -8.51 16.21 9.26
CA ARG A 56 -8.38 15.26 8.15
C ARG A 56 -9.56 14.31 8.13
N PHE A 57 -9.96 13.92 6.95
CA PHE A 57 -10.90 12.81 6.74
C PHE A 57 -10.25 11.75 5.86
N LEU A 58 -10.70 10.52 6.00
CA LEU A 58 -10.29 9.41 5.16
C LEU A 58 -11.50 8.88 4.40
N MET A 59 -11.41 8.92 3.08
CA MET A 59 -12.36 8.25 2.19
C MET A 59 -11.61 7.37 1.20
N PHE A 60 -12.22 6.28 0.79
CA PHE A 60 -11.78 5.53 -0.38
C PHE A 60 -12.99 5.00 -1.15
N SER A 61 -12.83 4.86 -2.45
CA SER A 61 -13.92 4.56 -3.37
C SER A 61 -13.47 3.60 -4.45
N ARG A 62 -14.39 2.89 -5.06
CA ARG A 62 -14.11 2.03 -6.21
C ARG A 62 -14.15 2.80 -7.53
N SER A 63 -15.21 3.57 -7.74
CA SER A 63 -15.40 4.37 -8.95
C SER A 63 -14.60 5.65 -8.87
N SER A 64 -13.65 5.82 -9.77
CA SER A 64 -12.73 6.95 -9.76
C SER A 64 -12.57 7.58 -11.14
N TYR A 65 -11.99 8.77 -11.13
CA TYR A 65 -11.54 9.48 -12.31
C TYR A 65 -10.32 10.34 -11.94
N ILE A 66 -9.58 10.81 -12.93
CA ILE A 66 -8.43 11.70 -12.71
C ILE A 66 -8.85 12.90 -11.86
N GLY A 67 -8.04 13.24 -10.86
CA GLY A 67 -8.32 14.31 -9.90
C GLY A 67 -9.09 13.87 -8.64
N MET A 68 -9.68 12.65 -8.59
CA MET A 68 -10.39 12.17 -7.40
C MET A 68 -9.44 11.90 -6.22
N HIS A 69 -8.15 11.65 -6.47
CA HIS A 69 -7.13 11.47 -5.43
C HIS A 69 -7.07 12.63 -4.43
N ARG A 70 -7.53 13.82 -4.80
CA ARG A 70 -7.64 14.99 -3.90
C ARG A 70 -8.71 14.86 -2.83
N TYR A 71 -9.64 13.92 -2.99
CA TYR A 71 -10.78 13.72 -2.09
C TYR A 71 -10.80 12.34 -1.44
N GLY A 72 -10.10 11.37 -2.01
CA GLY A 72 -10.10 10.02 -1.45
C GLY A 72 -9.15 9.08 -2.17
N GLY A 73 -8.85 7.97 -1.50
CA GLY A 73 -8.11 6.86 -2.07
C GLY A 73 -8.98 5.91 -2.88
N ILE A 74 -8.38 4.82 -3.31
CA ILE A 74 -9.04 3.76 -4.07
C ILE A 74 -8.57 2.39 -3.58
N TRP A 75 -9.50 1.43 -3.45
CA TRP A 75 -9.09 0.02 -3.34
C TRP A 75 -9.20 -0.67 -4.72
N MET A 76 -8.50 -1.76 -4.88
CA MET A 76 -8.35 -2.43 -6.18
C MET A 76 -9.56 -3.28 -6.60
N GLY A 77 -10.72 -3.11 -5.94
CA GLY A 77 -11.97 -3.78 -6.28
C GLY A 77 -12.05 -5.22 -5.80
N ASP A 78 -12.98 -5.99 -6.39
CA ASP A 78 -13.33 -7.34 -6.01
C ASP A 78 -12.34 -8.36 -6.60
N ASN A 79 -11.14 -8.44 -6.01
CA ASN A 79 -10.16 -9.45 -6.37
C ASN A 79 -10.60 -10.85 -5.93
N LYS A 80 -9.94 -11.89 -6.43
CA LYS A 80 -10.20 -13.28 -6.07
C LYS A 80 -9.12 -13.82 -5.16
N SER A 81 -9.48 -14.84 -4.35
CA SER A 81 -8.54 -15.61 -3.53
C SER A 81 -7.66 -16.52 -4.40
N TRP A 82 -6.91 -15.91 -5.31
CA TRP A 82 -6.02 -16.55 -6.27
C TRP A 82 -4.60 -16.01 -6.14
N TRP A 83 -3.61 -16.88 -6.26
CA TRP A 83 -2.21 -16.54 -6.19
C TRP A 83 -1.80 -15.48 -7.23
N SER A 84 -2.34 -15.60 -8.46
CA SER A 84 -2.12 -14.61 -9.52
C SER A 84 -2.62 -13.21 -9.17
N HIS A 85 -3.59 -13.07 -8.26
CA HIS A 85 -4.10 -11.78 -7.83
C HIS A 85 -3.17 -11.06 -6.84
N ILE A 86 -2.30 -11.78 -6.11
CA ILE A 86 -1.23 -11.15 -5.32
C ILE A 86 -0.28 -10.40 -6.27
N LEU A 87 0.19 -11.06 -7.33
CA LEU A 87 1.04 -10.42 -8.35
C LEU A 87 0.31 -9.29 -9.08
N LEU A 88 -0.96 -9.49 -9.44
CA LEU A 88 -1.77 -8.44 -10.08
C LEU A 88 -1.85 -7.20 -9.19
N ASN A 89 -2.15 -7.36 -7.90
CA ASN A 89 -2.24 -6.26 -6.97
C ASN A 89 -0.89 -5.54 -6.82
N LEU A 90 0.22 -6.27 -6.74
CA LEU A 90 1.57 -5.68 -6.72
C LEU A 90 1.82 -4.80 -7.95
N LYS A 91 1.51 -5.29 -9.16
CA LYS A 91 1.69 -4.55 -10.42
C LYS A 91 0.77 -3.34 -10.57
N MET A 92 -0.39 -3.35 -9.92
CA MET A 92 -1.31 -2.21 -9.93
C MET A 92 -0.84 -1.03 -9.05
N LEU A 93 -0.06 -1.27 -8.00
CA LEU A 93 0.38 -0.24 -7.06
C LEU A 93 1.08 0.95 -7.74
N PRO A 94 2.14 0.77 -8.54
CA PRO A 94 2.80 1.90 -9.20
C PRO A 94 1.90 2.58 -10.23
N SER A 95 1.04 1.84 -10.92
CA SER A 95 0.09 2.42 -11.88
C SER A 95 -0.91 3.36 -11.22
N LEU A 96 -1.42 2.99 -10.05
CA LEU A 96 -2.31 3.84 -9.26
C LEU A 96 -1.58 5.06 -8.71
N ASN A 97 -0.33 4.89 -8.25
CA ASN A 97 0.49 6.03 -7.80
C ASN A 97 0.76 7.03 -8.92
N MET A 98 1.04 6.58 -10.14
CA MET A 98 1.17 7.45 -11.33
C MET A 98 -0.12 8.24 -11.64
N CYS A 99 -1.28 7.72 -11.24
CA CYS A 99 -2.56 8.43 -11.34
C CYS A 99 -2.85 9.36 -10.14
N GLY A 100 -1.91 9.49 -9.19
CA GLY A 100 -2.05 10.28 -7.98
C GLY A 100 -2.72 9.57 -6.80
N PHE A 101 -3.13 8.29 -6.96
CA PHE A 101 -3.73 7.52 -5.87
C PHE A 101 -2.64 6.87 -5.02
N LEU A 102 -2.17 7.57 -3.99
CA LEU A 102 -1.21 7.01 -3.03
C LEU A 102 -1.90 6.12 -2.01
N TYR A 103 -3.10 6.52 -1.50
CA TYR A 103 -3.87 5.69 -0.59
C TYR A 103 -4.60 4.58 -1.37
N THR A 104 -3.97 3.43 -1.42
CA THR A 104 -4.47 2.27 -2.16
C THR A 104 -4.08 0.95 -1.49
N GLY A 105 -4.80 -0.11 -1.83
CA GLY A 105 -4.57 -1.49 -1.41
C GLY A 105 -5.64 -2.41 -1.96
N ALA A 106 -5.51 -3.69 -1.67
CA ALA A 106 -6.43 -4.74 -2.10
C ALA A 106 -7.18 -5.34 -0.91
N ASP A 107 -8.21 -6.13 -1.20
CA ASP A 107 -8.84 -7.00 -0.23
C ASP A 107 -7.91 -8.19 0.02
N LEU A 108 -7.21 -8.18 1.16
CA LEU A 108 -6.21 -9.19 1.48
C LEU A 108 -6.88 -10.55 1.75
N GLY A 109 -6.34 -11.60 1.15
CA GLY A 109 -6.95 -12.91 1.09
C GLY A 109 -7.86 -13.10 -0.13
N GLY A 110 -8.30 -11.99 -0.75
CA GLY A 110 -9.24 -11.96 -1.87
C GLY A 110 -10.69 -11.76 -1.43
N PHE A 111 -11.45 -10.95 -2.17
CA PHE A 111 -12.84 -10.67 -1.90
C PHE A 111 -13.73 -11.86 -2.30
N GLY A 112 -13.50 -12.45 -3.47
CA GLY A 112 -14.28 -13.54 -3.99
C GLY A 112 -13.51 -14.88 -3.97
N ALA A 113 -14.22 -15.98 -3.80
CA ALA A 113 -13.73 -17.33 -3.59
C ALA A 113 -13.14 -17.57 -2.19
N ASP A 114 -12.85 -18.85 -1.89
CA ASP A 114 -12.39 -19.28 -0.58
C ASP A 114 -10.88 -19.18 -0.46
N ALA A 115 -10.41 -18.35 0.46
CA ALA A 115 -8.99 -18.23 0.74
C ALA A 115 -8.44 -19.43 1.52
N THR A 116 -7.20 -19.79 1.25
CA THR A 116 -6.42 -20.69 2.10
C THR A 116 -5.57 -19.87 3.06
N ARG A 117 -5.22 -20.46 4.20
CA ARG A 117 -4.31 -19.85 5.20
C ARG A 117 -3.05 -19.27 4.55
N ASP A 118 -2.39 -20.06 3.71
CA ASP A 118 -1.12 -19.68 3.07
C ASP A 118 -1.28 -18.50 2.12
N LEU A 119 -2.38 -18.46 1.36
CA LEU A 119 -2.69 -17.35 0.46
C LEU A 119 -2.94 -16.07 1.26
N VAL A 120 -3.70 -16.15 2.37
CA VAL A 120 -3.95 -14.99 3.24
C VAL A 120 -2.63 -14.45 3.80
N LEU A 121 -1.75 -15.30 4.35
CA LEU A 121 -0.45 -14.90 4.88
C LEU A 121 0.44 -14.22 3.82
N ARG A 122 0.57 -14.80 2.62
CA ARG A 122 1.36 -14.20 1.53
C ARG A 122 0.76 -12.90 1.02
N HIS A 123 -0.57 -12.82 0.94
CA HIS A 123 -1.24 -11.58 0.54
C HIS A 123 -1.09 -10.49 1.62
N MET A 124 -1.19 -10.86 2.91
CA MET A 124 -0.91 -9.95 4.02
C MET A 124 0.54 -9.48 4.02
N ALA A 125 1.52 -10.32 3.65
CA ALA A 125 2.91 -9.92 3.53
C ALA A 125 3.12 -8.79 2.49
N LEU A 126 2.39 -8.80 1.37
CA LEU A 126 2.30 -7.64 0.47
C LEU A 126 1.58 -6.47 1.15
N GLY A 127 0.47 -6.75 1.82
CA GLY A 127 -0.36 -5.75 2.51
C GLY A 127 0.38 -4.96 3.59
N VAL A 128 1.43 -5.54 4.20
CA VAL A 128 2.29 -4.83 5.17
C VAL A 128 2.75 -3.48 4.64
N PHE A 129 3.03 -3.39 3.36
CA PHE A 129 3.58 -2.19 2.71
C PHE A 129 2.51 -1.26 2.14
N THR A 130 1.26 -1.72 1.96
CA THR A 130 0.21 -0.89 1.35
C THR A 130 -0.43 0.06 2.36
N PRO A 131 -0.74 1.32 1.97
CA PRO A 131 -1.46 2.25 2.85
C PRO A 131 -2.79 1.68 3.35
N LEU A 132 -3.60 1.08 2.47
CA LEU A 132 -4.78 0.31 2.86
C LEU A 132 -4.39 -1.16 3.06
N MET A 133 -4.32 -1.59 4.33
CA MET A 133 -4.16 -2.99 4.71
C MET A 133 -5.46 -3.50 5.32
N ARG A 134 -6.25 -4.24 4.54
CA ARG A 134 -7.59 -4.68 4.95
C ARG A 134 -7.83 -6.14 4.54
N ASN A 135 -8.15 -7.01 5.50
CA ASN A 135 -8.72 -8.32 5.23
C ASN A 135 -10.23 -8.14 4.98
N HIS A 136 -10.72 -8.60 3.84
CA HIS A 136 -12.12 -8.43 3.46
C HIS A 136 -12.56 -9.47 2.43
N SER A 137 -13.75 -10.07 2.67
CA SER A 137 -14.32 -11.10 1.80
C SER A 137 -15.82 -10.91 1.56
N ALA A 138 -16.35 -11.54 0.53
CA ALA A 138 -17.76 -11.52 0.19
C ALA A 138 -18.57 -12.42 1.12
N ILE A 139 -19.85 -12.09 1.28
CA ILE A 139 -20.81 -12.96 1.97
C ILE A 139 -20.87 -14.31 1.25
N GLY A 140 -20.81 -15.41 2.02
CA GLY A 140 -20.90 -16.79 1.52
C GLY A 140 -19.57 -17.39 1.08
N THR A 141 -18.46 -16.68 1.20
CA THR A 141 -17.12 -17.27 1.13
C THR A 141 -16.70 -17.81 2.50
N ARG A 142 -15.60 -18.59 2.52
CA ARG A 142 -14.98 -19.02 3.78
C ARG A 142 -14.58 -17.80 4.63
N GLU A 143 -14.80 -17.89 5.93
CA GLU A 143 -14.24 -16.95 6.90
C GLU A 143 -12.71 -16.95 6.78
N GLN A 144 -12.11 -15.74 6.68
CA GLN A 144 -10.68 -15.60 6.42
C GLN A 144 -9.98 -14.64 7.37
N GLU A 145 -10.63 -14.27 8.46
CA GLU A 145 -10.02 -13.50 9.53
C GLU A 145 -8.85 -14.30 10.15
N CYS A 146 -7.78 -13.62 10.50
CA CYS A 146 -6.55 -14.28 10.94
C CYS A 146 -6.74 -15.27 12.09
N TYR A 147 -7.69 -15.01 12.98
CA TYR A 147 -8.00 -15.87 14.13
C TYR A 147 -8.82 -17.13 13.78
N GLN A 148 -9.33 -17.25 12.54
CA GLN A 148 -10.02 -18.45 12.05
C GLN A 148 -9.04 -19.57 11.63
N PHE A 149 -7.78 -19.23 11.43
CA PHE A 149 -6.76 -20.17 11.00
C PHE A 149 -5.93 -20.69 12.17
N GLU A 150 -5.37 -21.89 11.99
CA GLU A 150 -4.37 -22.44 12.90
C GLU A 150 -3.08 -21.60 12.90
N ASN A 151 -2.31 -21.67 14.01
CA ASN A 151 -1.03 -20.96 14.17
C ASN A 151 -1.17 -19.44 13.98
N VAL A 152 -2.01 -18.83 14.79
CA VAL A 152 -2.26 -17.36 14.75
C VAL A 152 -0.98 -16.54 14.92
N GLU A 153 0.06 -17.10 15.53
CA GLU A 153 1.38 -16.45 15.70
C GLU A 153 2.04 -16.09 14.36
N ASP A 154 1.81 -16.87 13.31
CA ASP A 154 2.31 -16.54 11.98
C ASP A 154 1.70 -15.24 11.45
N PHE A 155 0.39 -15.06 11.65
CA PHE A 155 -0.31 -13.82 11.31
C PHE A 155 0.16 -12.65 12.19
N ARG A 156 0.38 -12.91 13.48
CA ARG A 156 0.90 -11.91 14.41
C ARG A 156 2.26 -11.39 13.97
N ASN A 157 3.17 -12.26 13.51
CA ASN A 157 4.47 -11.83 13.01
C ASN A 157 4.35 -10.91 11.78
N VAL A 158 3.47 -11.24 10.84
CA VAL A 158 3.21 -10.39 9.67
C VAL A 158 2.63 -9.03 10.07
N VAL A 159 1.66 -9.01 11.00
CA VAL A 159 1.07 -7.77 11.49
C VAL A 159 2.07 -6.95 12.30
N ASN A 160 2.84 -7.59 13.18
CA ASN A 160 3.90 -6.93 13.95
C ASN A 160 4.94 -6.29 13.04
N THR A 161 5.31 -6.95 11.93
CA THR A 161 6.21 -6.36 10.93
C THR A 161 5.65 -5.02 10.42
N ARG A 162 4.35 -4.94 10.11
CA ARG A 162 3.72 -3.67 9.74
C ARG A 162 3.83 -2.62 10.84
N TYR A 163 3.45 -2.98 12.08
CA TYR A 163 3.49 -2.03 13.20
C TYR A 163 4.90 -1.51 13.47
N ARG A 164 5.90 -2.36 13.34
CA ARG A 164 7.32 -1.96 13.45
C ARG A 164 7.73 -0.98 12.34
N LEU A 165 7.17 -1.12 11.13
CA LEU A 165 7.48 -0.29 9.97
C LEU A 165 6.59 0.96 9.85
N VAL A 166 5.51 1.10 10.64
CA VAL A 166 4.57 2.24 10.54
C VAL A 166 5.28 3.60 10.51
N PRO A 167 6.30 3.90 11.35
CA PRO A 167 6.99 5.19 11.28
C PRO A 167 7.61 5.46 9.92
N TYR A 168 8.26 4.46 9.31
CA TYR A 168 8.81 4.56 7.97
C TYR A 168 7.71 4.69 6.91
N LEU A 169 6.71 3.79 6.93
CA LEU A 169 5.65 3.75 5.93
C LEU A 169 4.84 5.05 5.91
N TYR A 170 4.49 5.58 7.09
CA TYR A 170 3.76 6.83 7.19
C TYR A 170 4.61 8.02 6.71
N SER A 171 5.87 8.07 7.12
CA SER A 171 6.81 9.09 6.68
C SER A 171 6.96 9.12 5.15
N GLU A 172 7.17 7.97 4.50
CA GLU A 172 7.30 7.92 3.03
C GLU A 172 5.98 8.22 2.32
N TYR A 173 4.84 7.82 2.89
CA TYR A 173 3.53 8.18 2.36
C TYR A 173 3.31 9.70 2.37
N MET A 174 3.59 10.36 3.50
CA MET A 174 3.43 11.80 3.62
C MET A 174 4.43 12.57 2.76
N LYS A 175 5.69 12.13 2.69
CA LYS A 175 6.68 12.74 1.78
C LYS A 175 6.25 12.63 0.32
N ALA A 176 5.74 11.46 -0.11
CA ALA A 176 5.24 11.30 -1.47
C ALA A 176 4.05 12.24 -1.74
N ALA A 177 3.11 12.37 -0.79
CA ALA A 177 1.94 13.23 -0.92
C ALA A 177 2.30 14.72 -0.97
N LEU A 178 3.28 15.16 -0.17
CA LEU A 178 3.69 16.57 -0.07
C LEU A 178 4.61 17.02 -1.21
N ASN A 179 5.30 16.07 -1.86
CA ASN A 179 6.26 16.37 -2.93
C ASN A 179 5.78 15.92 -4.32
N ASP A 180 4.51 15.55 -4.48
CA ASP A 180 3.96 15.03 -5.74
C ASP A 180 4.77 13.85 -6.30
N ASP A 181 5.28 12.99 -5.40
CA ASP A 181 6.09 11.81 -5.73
C ASP A 181 5.28 10.51 -5.62
N MET A 182 5.88 9.41 -6.05
CA MET A 182 5.31 8.07 -5.93
C MET A 182 5.77 7.41 -4.63
N TYR A 183 4.82 6.79 -3.93
CA TYR A 183 5.11 5.93 -2.78
C TYR A 183 5.69 4.59 -3.21
N PHE A 184 5.13 3.98 -4.27
CA PHE A 184 5.66 2.79 -4.94
C PHE A 184 6.21 3.16 -6.31
N LYS A 185 7.49 2.84 -6.57
CA LYS A 185 8.18 3.11 -7.83
C LYS A 185 8.61 1.80 -8.50
N PRO A 186 8.38 1.62 -9.82
CA PRO A 186 9.04 0.55 -10.55
C PRO A 186 10.58 0.67 -10.44
N LEU A 187 11.29 -0.45 -10.44
CA LEU A 187 12.75 -0.42 -10.39
C LEU A 187 13.37 0.45 -11.52
N GLY A 188 12.79 0.35 -12.71
CA GLY A 188 13.26 1.13 -13.86
C GLY A 188 13.14 2.65 -13.72
N PHE A 189 12.32 3.16 -12.79
CA PHE A 189 12.24 4.59 -12.51
C PHE A 189 13.42 5.09 -11.66
N VAL A 190 13.96 4.21 -10.84
CA VAL A 190 15.09 4.53 -9.95
C VAL A 190 16.43 4.16 -10.60
N TYR A 191 16.43 3.12 -11.47
CA TYR A 191 17.59 2.61 -12.18
C TYR A 191 17.34 2.60 -13.69
N PRO A 192 17.19 3.77 -14.35
CA PRO A 192 16.77 3.85 -15.75
C PRO A 192 17.82 3.31 -16.75
N ASP A 193 19.07 3.25 -16.35
CA ASP A 193 20.17 2.73 -17.18
C ASP A 193 20.41 1.22 -17.01
N ASP A 194 19.74 0.59 -16.03
CA ASP A 194 19.86 -0.85 -15.78
C ASP A 194 18.80 -1.62 -16.56
N LYS A 195 19.25 -2.31 -17.61
CA LYS A 195 18.37 -3.07 -18.51
C LYS A 195 17.57 -4.17 -17.84
N MET A 196 18.10 -4.77 -16.77
CA MET A 196 17.36 -5.77 -16.00
C MET A 196 16.32 -5.09 -15.09
N ALA A 197 16.68 -4.01 -14.41
CA ALA A 197 15.75 -3.27 -13.55
C ALA A 197 14.50 -2.80 -14.31
N ILE A 198 14.65 -2.37 -15.56
CA ILE A 198 13.54 -1.96 -16.43
C ILE A 198 12.56 -3.12 -16.72
N GLN A 199 13.03 -4.36 -16.75
CA GLN A 199 12.23 -5.55 -17.05
C GLN A 199 11.58 -6.18 -15.82
N VAL A 200 11.97 -5.77 -14.60
CA VAL A 200 11.42 -6.31 -13.35
C VAL A 200 10.03 -5.72 -13.09
N GLU A 201 9.02 -6.58 -13.04
CA GLU A 201 7.62 -6.18 -12.84
C GLU A 201 7.05 -6.62 -11.47
N ASP A 202 7.81 -7.38 -10.70
CA ASP A 202 7.37 -8.03 -9.46
C ASP A 202 8.17 -7.62 -8.21
N GLN A 203 8.89 -6.50 -8.32
CA GLN A 203 9.62 -5.82 -7.27
C GLN A 203 9.38 -4.32 -7.39
N LEU A 204 9.27 -3.62 -6.26
CA LEU A 204 9.04 -2.17 -6.25
C LEU A 204 9.97 -1.50 -5.25
N ILE A 205 10.41 -0.30 -5.56
CA ILE A 205 10.99 0.61 -4.57
C ILE A 205 9.83 1.28 -3.82
N LEU A 206 9.90 1.27 -2.49
CA LEU A 206 8.98 1.97 -1.60
C LEU A 206 9.72 3.14 -0.95
N GLY A 207 9.23 4.33 -1.21
CA GLY A 207 9.95 5.55 -0.85
C GLY A 207 11.27 5.65 -1.62
N ASN A 208 12.35 5.89 -0.89
CA ASN A 208 13.70 5.98 -1.46
C ASN A 208 14.71 5.01 -0.81
N GLU A 209 14.33 4.32 0.26
CA GLU A 209 15.24 3.56 1.09
C GLU A 209 15.10 2.05 0.95
N ILE A 210 13.91 1.54 0.61
CA ILE A 210 13.71 0.09 0.53
C ILE A 210 13.18 -0.38 -0.82
N MET A 211 13.49 -1.64 -1.13
CA MET A 211 12.84 -2.42 -2.16
C MET A 211 11.99 -3.52 -1.53
N ILE A 212 10.81 -3.78 -2.08
CA ILE A 212 9.94 -4.88 -1.68
C ILE A 212 9.85 -5.92 -2.80
N ALA A 213 9.80 -7.20 -2.39
CA ALA A 213 9.72 -8.33 -3.29
C ALA A 213 8.88 -9.46 -2.65
N PRO A 214 7.55 -9.31 -2.56
CA PRO A 214 6.68 -10.28 -1.90
C PRO A 214 6.67 -11.61 -2.64
N VAL A 215 6.53 -12.72 -1.90
CA VAL A 215 6.32 -14.05 -2.47
C VAL A 215 4.85 -14.19 -2.87
N TYR A 216 4.59 -14.56 -4.12
CA TYR A 216 3.24 -14.63 -4.68
C TYR A 216 2.92 -15.98 -5.36
N GLU A 217 3.77 -16.98 -5.20
CA GLU A 217 3.56 -18.31 -5.73
C GLU A 217 3.16 -19.31 -4.66
N GLN A 218 2.26 -20.21 -5.00
CA GLN A 218 1.79 -21.26 -4.10
C GLN A 218 2.95 -22.22 -3.76
N ASN A 219 3.04 -22.63 -2.50
CA ASN A 219 4.04 -23.56 -1.97
C ASN A 219 5.50 -23.08 -2.11
N ALA A 220 5.73 -21.85 -2.54
CA ALA A 220 7.09 -21.30 -2.62
C ALA A 220 7.69 -21.07 -1.23
N ARG A 221 8.93 -21.51 -1.03
CA ARG A 221 9.73 -21.28 0.19
C ARG A 221 10.59 -20.02 0.11
N GLY A 222 10.48 -19.29 -0.99
CA GLY A 222 11.26 -18.10 -1.29
C GLY A 222 11.02 -17.70 -2.74
N ARG A 223 11.89 -16.85 -3.26
CA ARG A 223 11.81 -16.43 -4.66
C ARG A 223 13.16 -15.93 -5.18
N TYR A 224 13.29 -15.87 -6.49
CA TYR A 224 14.35 -15.11 -7.11
C TYR A 224 14.05 -13.61 -7.06
N VAL A 225 15.05 -12.81 -6.75
CA VAL A 225 15.01 -11.34 -6.75
C VAL A 225 16.20 -10.80 -7.56
N TYR A 226 15.98 -9.70 -8.25
CA TYR A 226 17.04 -8.94 -8.89
C TYR A 226 17.38 -7.72 -8.04
N LEU A 227 18.64 -7.57 -7.65
CA LEU A 227 19.15 -6.41 -6.93
C LEU A 227 19.95 -5.52 -7.90
N PRO A 228 19.48 -4.29 -8.19
CA PRO A 228 20.19 -3.36 -9.08
C PRO A 228 21.48 -2.80 -8.48
N GLU A 229 21.63 -2.89 -7.18
CA GLU A 229 22.82 -2.51 -6.39
C GLU A 229 22.98 -3.49 -5.23
N GLU A 230 24.07 -3.39 -4.46
CA GLU A 230 24.17 -4.06 -3.17
C GLU A 230 23.00 -3.64 -2.27
N MET A 231 22.34 -4.58 -1.61
CA MET A 231 21.25 -4.29 -0.69
C MET A 231 21.33 -5.16 0.56
N ARG A 232 20.81 -4.65 1.66
CA ARG A 232 20.66 -5.40 2.90
C ARG A 232 19.30 -6.07 2.91
N PHE A 233 19.29 -7.39 2.77
CA PHE A 233 18.09 -8.22 2.93
C PHE A 233 17.71 -8.33 4.40
N VAL A 234 16.44 -8.10 4.71
CA VAL A 234 15.93 -8.05 6.08
C VAL A 234 14.63 -8.84 6.19
N LYS A 235 14.49 -9.57 7.30
CA LYS A 235 13.24 -10.23 7.72
C LYS A 235 13.05 -10.08 9.23
N PHE A 236 11.82 -9.89 9.66
CA PHE A 236 11.43 -9.89 11.08
C PHE A 236 10.95 -11.28 11.45
N LEU A 237 11.55 -11.87 12.49
CA LEU A 237 11.28 -13.24 12.91
C LEU A 237 10.25 -13.28 14.05
N THR A 238 9.63 -14.44 14.25
CA THR A 238 8.57 -14.63 15.26
C THR A 238 9.05 -14.48 16.71
N ASP A 239 10.33 -14.68 16.97
CA ASP A 239 10.94 -14.45 18.28
C ASP A 239 11.27 -12.97 18.55
N GLY A 240 10.91 -12.06 17.62
CA GLY A 240 11.18 -10.63 17.69
C GLY A 240 12.55 -10.22 17.16
N SER A 241 13.43 -11.16 16.85
CA SER A 241 14.74 -10.86 16.26
C SER A 241 14.62 -10.40 14.82
N ILE A 242 15.70 -9.83 14.29
CA ILE A 242 15.80 -9.37 12.91
C ILE A 242 16.90 -10.16 12.23
N PHE A 243 16.57 -10.80 11.12
CA PHE A 243 17.56 -11.38 10.21
C PHE A 243 18.04 -10.31 9.24
N GLU A 244 19.36 -10.22 9.07
CA GLU A 244 20.00 -9.31 8.13
C GLU A 244 21.11 -10.01 7.35
N GLU A 245 21.19 -9.78 6.04
CA GLU A 245 22.24 -10.27 5.17
C GLU A 245 22.52 -9.22 4.08
N ILE A 246 23.79 -8.95 3.79
CA ILE A 246 24.17 -8.09 2.66
C ILE A 246 24.30 -8.97 1.41
N LEU A 247 23.56 -8.59 0.38
CA LEU A 247 23.56 -9.25 -0.91
C LEU A 247 24.07 -8.28 -1.98
N GLU A 248 25.04 -8.75 -2.75
CA GLU A 248 25.63 -7.99 -3.86
C GLU A 248 24.63 -7.75 -5.00
N LYS A 249 24.91 -6.80 -5.89
CA LYS A 249 24.15 -6.62 -7.13
C LYS A 249 24.04 -7.93 -7.91
N GLY A 250 22.84 -8.27 -8.38
CA GLY A 250 22.63 -9.48 -9.19
C GLY A 250 21.32 -10.20 -8.89
N VAL A 251 21.19 -11.41 -9.36
CA VAL A 251 20.04 -12.29 -9.12
C VAL A 251 20.32 -13.22 -7.97
N HIS A 252 19.47 -13.21 -6.96
CA HIS A 252 19.58 -14.04 -5.75
C HIS A 252 18.29 -14.84 -5.54
N TYR A 253 18.43 -16.07 -5.05
CA TYR A 253 17.30 -16.77 -4.45
C TYR A 253 17.29 -16.47 -2.95
N VAL A 254 16.19 -15.92 -2.45
CA VAL A 254 16.02 -15.63 -1.03
C VAL A 254 14.97 -16.55 -0.42
N GLU A 255 15.30 -17.18 0.69
CA GLU A 255 14.36 -18.00 1.45
C GLU A 255 13.49 -17.09 2.32
N VAL A 256 12.17 -17.32 2.24
CA VAL A 256 11.17 -16.56 2.98
C VAL A 256 10.11 -17.53 3.49
N ALA A 257 10.12 -17.79 4.79
CA ALA A 257 9.08 -18.61 5.42
C ALA A 257 7.69 -17.96 5.26
N LEU A 258 6.63 -18.75 5.44
CA LEU A 258 5.27 -18.30 5.14
C LEU A 258 4.83 -17.10 5.97
N ASN A 259 5.34 -16.99 7.19
CA ASN A 259 5.08 -15.92 8.15
C ASN A 259 6.11 -14.78 8.13
N GLU A 260 7.02 -14.77 7.18
CA GLU A 260 8.05 -13.74 7.03
C GLU A 260 7.71 -12.75 5.93
N VAL A 261 8.13 -11.50 6.11
CA VAL A 261 7.96 -10.40 5.17
C VAL A 261 9.34 -9.94 4.71
N PRO A 262 9.72 -10.18 3.45
CA PRO A 262 11.03 -9.78 2.94
C PRO A 262 11.03 -8.29 2.57
N LEU A 263 12.10 -7.59 2.94
CA LEU A 263 12.42 -6.26 2.44
C LEU A 263 13.92 -6.12 2.22
N PHE A 264 14.34 -5.17 1.40
CA PHE A 264 15.73 -4.93 1.04
C PHE A 264 16.04 -3.45 1.23
N ILE A 265 16.96 -3.13 2.14
CA ILE A 265 17.42 -1.75 2.36
C ILE A 265 18.51 -1.45 1.35
N ARG A 266 18.35 -0.36 0.61
CA ARG A 266 19.27 0.08 -0.44
C ARG A 266 20.62 0.48 0.13
N SER A 267 21.67 0.34 -0.69
CA SER A 267 23.05 0.69 -0.30
C SER A 267 23.14 2.10 0.27
N GLY A 268 23.84 2.24 1.40
CA GLY A 268 24.02 3.52 2.09
C GLY A 268 22.77 4.13 2.70
N LYS A 269 21.66 3.36 2.82
CA LYS A 269 20.39 3.82 3.39
C LYS A 269 20.10 3.17 4.73
N CYS A 270 19.22 3.79 5.49
CA CYS A 270 18.63 3.22 6.71
C CYS A 270 17.17 3.63 6.86
N ILE A 271 16.44 2.86 7.66
CA ILE A 271 15.04 3.10 7.98
C ILE A 271 14.81 3.07 9.49
N PRO A 272 13.88 3.88 10.02
CA PRO A 272 13.44 3.79 11.40
C PRO A 272 12.49 2.61 11.59
N VAL A 273 12.69 1.86 12.66
CA VAL A 273 11.87 0.71 13.05
C VAL A 273 11.48 0.88 14.51
N ALA A 274 10.19 0.77 14.80
CA ALA A 274 9.64 0.81 16.15
C ALA A 274 9.57 -0.59 16.78
N GLU A 275 9.32 -0.66 18.08
CA GLU A 275 8.78 -1.86 18.69
C GLU A 275 7.32 -2.06 18.25
N ALA A 276 6.89 -3.31 18.10
CA ALA A 276 5.49 -3.60 17.76
C ALA A 276 4.57 -3.21 18.92
N ALA A 277 3.42 -2.61 18.58
CA ALA A 277 2.42 -2.19 19.55
C ALA A 277 1.03 -2.73 19.16
N GLU A 278 0.09 -2.76 20.08
CA GLU A 278 -1.27 -3.23 19.81
C GLU A 278 -2.09 -2.26 18.95
N CYS A 279 -1.74 -0.97 18.99
CA CYS A 279 -2.33 0.03 18.10
C CYS A 279 -1.33 1.17 17.80
N VAL A 280 -1.60 1.92 16.73
CA VAL A 280 -0.67 2.95 16.23
C VAL A 280 -0.35 4.02 17.28
N LYS A 281 -1.32 4.43 18.11
CA LYS A 281 -1.11 5.44 19.16
C LYS A 281 -0.15 4.99 20.29
N ASP A 282 0.08 3.68 20.41
CA ASP A 282 0.96 3.11 21.43
C ASP A 282 2.40 2.89 20.87
N ILE A 283 2.65 3.22 19.61
CA ILE A 283 3.99 3.20 19.02
C ILE A 283 4.82 4.35 19.61
N ASP A 284 5.90 3.99 20.31
CA ASP A 284 6.83 4.97 20.88
C ASP A 284 7.89 5.39 19.86
N THR A 285 7.61 6.48 19.12
CA THR A 285 8.53 7.02 18.11
C THR A 285 9.76 7.73 18.72
N SER A 286 9.82 7.90 20.02
CA SER A 286 11.03 8.39 20.69
C SER A 286 12.12 7.32 20.83
N LYS A 287 11.79 6.02 20.63
CA LYS A 287 12.66 4.85 20.79
C LYS A 287 12.82 4.05 19.51
N LEU A 288 13.03 4.73 18.38
CA LEU A 288 13.23 4.06 17.11
C LEU A 288 14.62 3.45 17.02
N THR A 289 14.68 2.22 16.50
CA THR A 289 15.92 1.58 16.10
C THR A 289 16.18 1.89 14.63
N MET A 290 17.40 2.31 14.29
CA MET A 290 17.80 2.52 12.90
C MET A 290 18.33 1.23 12.32
N LEU A 291 17.70 0.74 11.27
CA LEU A 291 18.07 -0.47 10.55
C LEU A 291 18.66 -0.11 9.18
N GLY A 292 19.82 -0.64 8.81
CA GLY A 292 20.48 -0.32 7.53
C GLY A 292 21.99 -0.16 7.64
N TYR A 293 22.57 0.73 6.85
CA TYR A 293 24.01 0.93 6.74
C TYR A 293 24.53 1.96 7.72
N GLU A 294 25.70 1.69 8.32
CA GLU A 294 26.36 2.61 9.24
C GLU A 294 26.75 3.92 8.54
N GLY A 295 26.65 5.03 9.26
CA GLY A 295 26.90 6.37 8.74
C GLY A 295 25.81 6.92 7.83
N SER A 296 24.74 6.20 7.63
CA SER A 296 23.55 6.68 6.91
C SER A 296 22.63 7.49 7.81
N SER A 297 21.73 8.27 7.20
CA SER A 297 20.72 9.04 7.93
C SER A 297 19.39 8.98 7.21
N TYR A 298 18.32 9.19 7.98
CA TYR A 298 16.95 9.23 7.50
C TYR A 298 16.24 10.45 8.04
N THR A 299 15.47 11.14 7.21
CA THR A 299 14.59 12.23 7.66
C THR A 299 13.19 11.66 7.89
N LEU A 300 12.83 11.49 9.14
CA LEU A 300 11.50 11.02 9.54
C LEU A 300 10.51 12.19 9.47
N TYR A 301 9.35 11.95 8.87
CA TYR A 301 8.18 12.82 8.98
C TYR A 301 7.24 12.28 10.06
N GLU A 302 6.82 13.14 10.97
CA GLU A 302 5.87 12.85 12.04
C GLU A 302 4.90 14.01 12.23
N ASP A 303 3.63 13.71 12.45
CA ASP A 303 2.61 14.67 12.86
C ASP A 303 1.56 13.97 13.74
N ASP A 304 0.49 14.64 14.09
CA ASP A 304 -0.55 14.09 14.95
C ASP A 304 -1.54 13.15 14.22
N GLY A 305 -1.45 13.04 12.89
CA GLY A 305 -2.33 12.22 12.06
C GLY A 305 -3.79 12.70 11.98
N VAL A 306 -4.14 13.82 12.62
CA VAL A 306 -5.51 14.31 12.80
C VAL A 306 -5.74 15.65 12.12
N HIS A 307 -4.87 16.63 12.34
CA HIS A 307 -5.05 17.99 11.83
C HIS A 307 -4.45 18.19 10.45
N LYS A 308 -4.91 19.21 9.73
CA LYS A 308 -4.45 19.52 8.36
C LYS A 308 -3.12 20.28 8.31
N GLU A 309 -2.51 20.56 9.43
CA GLU A 309 -1.21 21.25 9.51
C GLU A 309 -0.04 20.29 9.25
N TYR A 310 0.01 19.71 8.06
CA TYR A 310 0.98 18.66 7.70
C TYR A 310 2.26 19.18 7.02
N ASP A 311 2.33 20.41 6.56
CA ASP A 311 3.53 20.97 5.90
C ASP A 311 4.25 21.97 6.82
N LYS A 312 4.78 21.47 7.95
CA LYS A 312 5.56 22.24 8.91
C LYS A 312 6.97 21.71 9.04
N ALA A 313 7.96 22.60 9.18
CA ALA A 313 9.35 22.19 9.38
C ALA A 313 9.55 21.33 10.63
N GLU A 314 8.78 21.55 11.67
CA GLU A 314 8.81 20.78 12.93
C GLU A 314 8.34 19.33 12.78
N ASN A 315 7.63 18.99 11.68
CA ASN A 315 7.22 17.64 11.37
C ASN A 315 8.38 16.77 10.85
N TYR A 316 9.55 17.31 10.66
CA TYR A 316 10.70 16.60 10.14
C TYR A 316 11.82 16.48 11.16
N ARG A 317 12.29 15.25 11.40
CA ARG A 317 13.36 14.94 12.34
C ARG A 317 14.42 14.08 11.66
N LYS A 318 15.69 14.53 11.71
CA LYS A 318 16.81 13.71 11.20
C LYS A 318 17.18 12.63 12.22
N LEU A 319 17.29 11.40 11.75
CA LEU A 319 17.76 10.24 12.48
C LEU A 319 19.06 9.75 11.85
N GLU A 320 20.01 9.29 12.66
CA GLU A 320 21.32 8.79 12.22
C GLU A 320 21.50 7.34 12.68
N LYS A 321 22.12 6.54 11.82
CA LYS A 321 22.50 5.15 12.11
C LYS A 321 23.94 5.09 12.58
#